data_9ff657e716ebab9e1b006bc2be93f6de
#
_entry.id   9ff657e716ebab9e1b006bc2be93f6de
#
_cell.length_a   1.000
_cell.length_b   1.000
_cell.length_c   1.000
_cell.angle_alpha   90.00
_cell.angle_beta   90.00
_cell.angle_gamma   90.00
#
_symmetry.space_group_name_H-M   'P 1'
#
loop_
_entity.id
_entity.type
_entity.pdbx_description
1 polymer ?
#
loop_
_entity_poly.entity_id
_entity_poly.type
_entity_poly.pdbx_seq_one_letter_code
_entity_poly.pdbx_strand_id
1 'polypeptide(L)'
;AAGTEKARHAAMRYLIIQVGSGVLLLAGAIIVYSETETIAFNHIGLGSIGGKLIFLAFGIKCAFPLLHNWLQDSYPEATISGTVMLSAFTTKLAVYSLARGYAGTEILIVIGAIMTMFPIFYAVIENDLRRVLAYSLNNQLGFMVVGVGVGTELALNGTAAHAFTHILYKSLLFMSMGAVLLRTGTCKGSELGGLYKTMPWTTGFCIVGAASISAFPLFSGFVSKSMILSALGHEGHWFTWGVLLFASAGVFHHSGIKIPYFAFFAHDSGIRSQE
;
A
#
# COMPACT_ATOMS: atom_id res chain seq x y z
N ALA A 1 -2.17 -19.72 3.47
CA ALA A 1 -3.58 -19.57 3.09
C ALA A 1 -4.47 -19.82 4.32
N ALA A 2 -5.61 -19.14 4.39
CA ALA A 2 -6.53 -19.24 5.52
C ALA A 2 -7.40 -20.52 5.52
N GLY A 3 -7.12 -21.48 4.63
CA GLY A 3 -7.83 -22.77 4.57
C GLY A 3 -9.17 -22.73 3.80
N THR A 4 -9.60 -21.58 3.33
CA THR A 4 -10.82 -21.44 2.51
C THR A 4 -10.52 -21.62 1.02
N GLU A 5 -11.54 -21.99 0.24
CA GLU A 5 -11.41 -22.15 -1.22
C GLU A 5 -11.01 -20.82 -1.90
N LYS A 6 -11.59 -19.69 -1.44
CA LYS A 6 -11.21 -18.35 -1.89
C LYS A 6 -9.73 -18.05 -1.62
N ALA A 7 -9.25 -18.37 -0.41
CA ALA A 7 -7.86 -18.16 -0.03
C ALA A 7 -6.91 -19.04 -0.87
N ARG A 8 -7.32 -20.26 -1.24
CA ARG A 8 -6.55 -21.14 -2.13
C ARG A 8 -6.40 -20.55 -3.53
N HIS A 9 -7.48 -20.07 -4.13
CA HIS A 9 -7.44 -19.41 -5.44
C HIS A 9 -6.61 -18.13 -5.41
N ALA A 10 -6.78 -17.29 -4.38
CA ALA A 10 -5.99 -16.07 -4.22
C ALA A 10 -4.50 -16.37 -4.05
N ALA A 11 -4.14 -17.40 -3.26
CA ALA A 11 -2.77 -17.83 -3.06
C ALA A 11 -2.14 -18.35 -4.36
N MET A 12 -2.89 -19.10 -5.19
CA MET A 12 -2.39 -19.58 -6.48
C MET A 12 -2.09 -18.42 -7.44
N ARG A 13 -3.00 -17.45 -7.56
CA ARG A 13 -2.75 -16.24 -8.38
C ARG A 13 -1.53 -15.47 -7.87
N TYR A 14 -1.43 -15.29 -6.56
CA TYR A 14 -0.28 -14.65 -5.93
C TYR A 14 1.03 -15.35 -6.32
N LEU A 15 1.10 -16.67 -6.18
CA LEU A 15 2.30 -17.45 -6.51
C LEU A 15 2.68 -17.32 -7.98
N ILE A 16 1.73 -17.49 -8.91
CA ILE A 16 1.99 -17.37 -10.35
C ILE A 16 2.59 -16.01 -10.69
N ILE A 17 1.99 -14.93 -10.18
CA ILE A 17 2.43 -13.57 -10.47
C ILE A 17 3.81 -13.30 -9.83
N GLN A 18 4.02 -13.74 -8.59
CA GLN A 18 5.28 -13.50 -7.88
C GLN A 18 6.44 -14.32 -8.46
N VAL A 19 6.18 -15.57 -8.85
CA VAL A 19 7.17 -16.40 -9.55
C VAL A 19 7.50 -15.79 -10.93
N GLY A 20 6.49 -15.38 -11.69
CA GLY A 20 6.68 -14.66 -12.96
C GLY A 20 7.54 -13.41 -12.82
N SER A 21 7.28 -12.60 -11.78
CA SER A 21 8.12 -11.45 -11.44
C SER A 21 9.57 -11.85 -11.13
N GLY A 22 9.78 -12.96 -10.40
CA GLY A 22 11.12 -13.48 -10.11
C GLY A 22 11.88 -13.94 -11.36
N VAL A 23 11.20 -14.58 -12.32
CA VAL A 23 11.78 -14.97 -13.61
C VAL A 23 12.20 -13.74 -14.42
N LEU A 24 11.35 -12.72 -14.49
CA LEU A 24 11.68 -11.44 -15.15
C LEU A 24 12.90 -10.76 -14.51
N LEU A 25 12.96 -10.75 -13.18
CA LEU A 25 14.09 -10.20 -12.44
C LEU A 25 15.39 -10.95 -12.77
N LEU A 26 15.36 -12.28 -12.76
CA LEU A 26 16.51 -13.10 -13.08
C LEU A 26 16.98 -12.88 -14.53
N ALA A 27 16.07 -12.89 -15.49
CA ALA A 27 16.38 -12.61 -16.88
C ALA A 27 17.01 -11.23 -17.07
N GLY A 28 16.43 -10.21 -16.43
CA GLY A 28 16.97 -8.86 -16.46
C GLY A 28 18.36 -8.76 -15.84
N ALA A 29 18.58 -9.43 -14.69
CA ALA A 29 19.87 -9.45 -14.02
C ALA A 29 20.96 -10.14 -14.87
N ILE A 30 20.64 -11.23 -15.56
CA ILE A 30 21.58 -11.91 -16.47
C ILE A 30 21.97 -10.98 -17.62
N ILE A 31 21.00 -10.28 -18.21
CA ILE A 31 21.27 -9.34 -19.32
C ILE A 31 22.16 -8.19 -18.83
N VAL A 32 21.81 -7.56 -17.69
CA VAL A 32 22.61 -6.46 -17.12
C VAL A 32 24.02 -6.96 -16.82
N TYR A 33 24.18 -8.15 -16.25
CA TYR A 33 25.50 -8.72 -15.98
C TYR A 33 26.29 -8.95 -17.27
N SER A 34 25.65 -9.44 -18.34
CA SER A 34 26.32 -9.63 -19.64
C SER A 34 26.78 -8.33 -20.30
N GLU A 35 26.13 -7.21 -19.99
CA GLU A 35 26.45 -5.89 -20.53
C GLU A 35 27.51 -5.13 -19.67
N THR A 36 27.47 -5.35 -18.35
CA THR A 36 28.25 -4.52 -17.39
C THR A 36 29.32 -5.29 -16.62
N GLU A 37 29.32 -6.62 -16.71
CA GLU A 37 30.22 -7.55 -15.98
C GLU A 37 30.18 -7.38 -14.45
N THR A 38 29.12 -6.72 -13.92
CA THR A 38 28.96 -6.49 -12.50
C THR A 38 27.55 -6.90 -12.01
N ILE A 39 27.49 -7.39 -10.77
CA ILE A 39 26.26 -7.68 -10.05
C ILE A 39 25.90 -6.60 -9.03
N ALA A 40 26.64 -5.49 -9.03
CA ALA A 40 26.40 -4.39 -8.09
C ALA A 40 25.01 -3.79 -8.31
N PHE A 41 24.21 -3.74 -7.25
CA PHE A 41 22.89 -3.13 -7.30
C PHE A 41 23.00 -1.61 -7.06
N ASN A 42 23.36 -0.90 -8.09
CA ASN A 42 23.45 0.56 -8.15
C ASN A 42 22.29 1.11 -8.99
N HIS A 43 22.40 2.35 -9.47
CA HIS A 43 21.43 2.91 -10.41
C HIS A 43 21.48 2.13 -11.73
N ILE A 44 20.34 1.52 -12.10
CA ILE A 44 20.22 0.67 -13.30
C ILE A 44 19.64 1.48 -14.46
N GLY A 45 18.58 2.22 -14.21
CA GLY A 45 17.87 3.02 -15.22
C GLY A 45 17.14 2.17 -16.27
N LEU A 46 16.56 2.85 -17.28
CA LEU A 46 15.75 2.22 -18.33
C LEU A 46 16.51 2.12 -19.70
N GLY A 47 17.81 2.34 -19.72
CA GLY A 47 18.60 2.36 -20.94
C GLY A 47 18.72 0.99 -21.63
N SER A 48 18.90 -0.08 -20.86
CA SER A 48 19.05 -1.46 -21.37
C SER A 48 17.75 -2.25 -21.32
N ILE A 49 17.70 -3.33 -22.10
CA ILE A 49 16.58 -4.30 -22.04
C ILE A 49 16.54 -4.97 -20.66
N GLY A 50 17.71 -5.31 -20.11
CA GLY A 50 17.82 -5.87 -18.76
C GLY A 50 17.25 -4.95 -17.71
N GLY A 51 17.59 -3.64 -17.77
CA GLY A 51 17.02 -2.62 -16.89
C GLY A 51 15.50 -2.52 -16.96
N LYS A 52 14.92 -2.60 -18.16
CA LYS A 52 13.45 -2.59 -18.37
C LYS A 52 12.77 -3.83 -17.78
N LEU A 53 13.38 -5.02 -17.90
CA LEU A 53 12.85 -6.25 -17.32
C LEU A 53 12.88 -6.21 -15.78
N ILE A 54 13.97 -5.70 -15.19
CA ILE A 54 14.09 -5.51 -13.74
C ILE A 54 13.05 -4.50 -13.25
N PHE A 55 12.88 -3.37 -13.98
CA PHE A 55 11.87 -2.37 -13.68
C PHE A 55 10.45 -2.96 -13.66
N LEU A 56 10.11 -3.77 -14.66
CA LEU A 56 8.82 -4.45 -14.72
C LEU A 56 8.65 -5.44 -13.57
N ALA A 57 9.70 -6.19 -13.22
CA ALA A 57 9.68 -7.13 -12.09
C ALA A 57 9.41 -6.41 -10.76
N PHE A 58 10.07 -5.28 -10.51
CA PHE A 58 9.81 -4.46 -9.34
C PHE A 58 8.43 -3.80 -9.39
N GLY A 59 7.97 -3.39 -10.57
CA GLY A 59 6.63 -2.84 -10.79
C GLY A 59 5.52 -3.83 -10.45
N ILE A 60 5.66 -5.10 -10.81
CA ILE A 60 4.73 -6.17 -10.42
C ILE A 60 4.66 -6.27 -8.89
N LYS A 61 5.80 -6.31 -8.21
CA LYS A 61 5.88 -6.40 -6.75
C LYS A 61 5.41 -5.12 -6.05
N CYS A 62 5.55 -3.97 -6.69
CA CYS A 62 5.05 -2.68 -6.21
C CYS A 62 3.57 -2.45 -6.53
N ALA A 63 2.92 -3.38 -7.23
CA ALA A 63 1.53 -3.29 -7.65
C ALA A 63 1.23 -2.08 -8.56
N PHE A 64 2.03 -1.92 -9.63
CA PHE A 64 1.79 -0.91 -10.65
C PHE A 64 0.40 -1.04 -11.29
N PRO A 65 -0.13 0.01 -11.91
CA PRO A 65 -1.41 -0.05 -12.60
C PRO A 65 -1.47 -1.23 -13.57
N LEU A 66 -2.60 -1.92 -13.61
CA LEU A 66 -2.85 -3.17 -14.34
C LEU A 66 -2.15 -4.43 -13.78
N LEU A 67 -1.12 -4.27 -12.96
CA LEU A 67 -0.37 -5.36 -12.33
C LEU A 67 -0.67 -5.51 -10.82
N HIS A 68 -1.71 -4.84 -10.32
CA HIS A 68 -2.00 -4.70 -8.88
C HIS A 68 -3.01 -5.70 -8.33
N ASN A 69 -3.78 -6.40 -9.19
CA ASN A 69 -4.93 -7.21 -8.77
C ASN A 69 -4.57 -8.31 -7.75
N TRP A 70 -3.36 -8.85 -7.82
CA TRP A 70 -2.90 -9.86 -6.87
C TRP A 70 -2.92 -9.36 -5.41
N LEU A 71 -2.72 -8.07 -5.20
CA LEU A 71 -2.70 -7.46 -3.87
C LEU A 71 -4.12 -7.41 -3.26
N GLN A 72 -5.11 -6.92 -4.03
CA GLN A 72 -6.50 -6.84 -3.60
C GLN A 72 -7.16 -8.21 -3.44
N ASP A 73 -6.72 -9.20 -4.21
CA ASP A 73 -7.21 -10.58 -4.11
C ASP A 73 -6.60 -11.33 -2.91
N SER A 74 -5.29 -11.13 -2.66
CA SER A 74 -4.56 -11.97 -1.71
C SER A 74 -4.59 -11.47 -0.28
N TYR A 75 -4.51 -10.15 -0.05
CA TYR A 75 -4.39 -9.61 1.29
C TYR A 75 -5.63 -9.81 2.16
N PRO A 76 -6.87 -9.60 1.66
CA PRO A 76 -8.06 -9.88 2.45
C PRO A 76 -8.25 -11.37 2.78
N GLU A 77 -7.78 -12.25 1.91
CA GLU A 77 -7.94 -13.71 2.04
C GLU A 77 -6.78 -14.39 2.79
N ALA A 78 -5.73 -13.67 3.12
CA ALA A 78 -4.63 -14.19 3.93
C ALA A 78 -5.05 -14.33 5.40
N THR A 79 -4.29 -15.15 6.17
CA THR A 79 -4.47 -15.22 7.62
C THR A 79 -4.28 -13.85 8.26
N ILE A 80 -4.83 -13.63 9.44
CA ILE A 80 -4.78 -12.33 10.12
C ILE A 80 -3.34 -11.84 10.27
N SER A 81 -2.46 -12.66 10.80
CA SER A 81 -1.03 -12.36 10.96
C SER A 81 -0.31 -12.29 9.59
N GLY A 82 -0.66 -13.18 8.65
CA GLY A 82 -0.09 -13.20 7.30
C GLY A 82 -0.35 -11.90 6.54
N THR A 83 -1.55 -11.35 6.64
CA THR A 83 -1.87 -10.04 6.00
C THR A 83 -1.01 -8.92 6.57
N VAL A 84 -0.79 -8.90 7.88
CA VAL A 84 0.07 -7.89 8.53
C VAL A 84 1.49 -7.95 7.96
N MET A 85 2.09 -9.15 7.90
CA MET A 85 3.44 -9.34 7.36
C MET A 85 3.54 -9.00 5.86
N LEU A 86 2.57 -9.45 5.06
CA LEU A 86 2.51 -9.11 3.63
C LEU A 86 2.41 -7.60 3.41
N SER A 87 1.57 -6.91 4.18
CA SER A 87 1.40 -5.46 4.06
C SER A 87 2.62 -4.68 4.56
N ALA A 88 3.34 -5.20 5.55
CA ALA A 88 4.51 -4.55 6.11
C ALA A 88 5.71 -4.56 5.15
N PHE A 89 6.05 -5.72 4.59
CA PHE A 89 7.35 -5.91 3.95
C PHE A 89 7.29 -6.04 2.43
N THR A 90 6.37 -6.82 1.85
CA THR A 90 6.41 -7.22 0.45
C THR A 90 6.53 -6.05 -0.52
N THR A 91 5.63 -5.08 -0.41
CA THR A 91 5.59 -3.93 -1.33
C THR A 91 6.65 -2.87 -1.02
N LYS A 92 7.09 -2.76 0.26
CA LYS A 92 8.13 -1.79 0.66
C LYS A 92 9.51 -2.20 0.19
N LEU A 93 9.79 -3.50 0.14
CA LEU A 93 11.00 -4.00 -0.50
C LEU A 93 11.05 -3.64 -1.98
N ALA A 94 9.90 -3.69 -2.68
CA ALA A 94 9.82 -3.24 -4.06
C ALA A 94 10.07 -1.73 -4.21
N VAL A 95 9.51 -0.91 -3.32
CA VAL A 95 9.76 0.55 -3.29
C VAL A 95 11.24 0.83 -3.01
N TYR A 96 11.85 0.13 -2.07
CA TYR A 96 13.29 0.24 -1.80
C TYR A 96 14.11 -0.09 -3.05
N SER A 97 13.77 -1.18 -3.74
CA SER A 97 14.47 -1.59 -4.96
C SER A 97 14.32 -0.56 -6.08
N LEU A 98 13.13 0.02 -6.24
CA LEU A 98 12.90 1.12 -7.18
C LEU A 98 13.69 2.37 -6.81
N ALA A 99 13.71 2.75 -5.52
CA ALA A 99 14.48 3.90 -5.06
C ALA A 99 15.98 3.73 -5.30
N ARG A 100 16.50 2.52 -5.17
CA ARG A 100 17.91 2.22 -5.39
C ARG A 100 18.30 2.15 -6.87
N GLY A 101 17.46 1.50 -7.69
CA GLY A 101 17.78 1.25 -9.09
C GLY A 101 17.25 2.29 -10.08
N TYR A 102 16.23 3.07 -9.72
CA TYR A 102 15.47 3.91 -10.66
C TYR A 102 15.09 5.29 -10.11
N ALA A 103 15.78 5.79 -9.08
CA ALA A 103 15.54 7.13 -8.56
C ALA A 103 15.68 8.18 -9.68
N GLY A 104 14.76 9.16 -9.74
CA GLY A 104 14.74 10.20 -10.76
C GLY A 104 14.20 9.76 -12.12
N THR A 105 13.58 8.59 -12.21
CA THR A 105 12.94 8.11 -13.45
C THR A 105 11.56 8.72 -13.58
N GLU A 106 11.37 9.71 -14.46
CA GLU A 106 10.14 10.52 -14.58
C GLU A 106 8.85 9.71 -14.78
N ILE A 107 8.91 8.60 -15.52
CA ILE A 107 7.74 7.74 -15.75
C ILE A 107 7.13 7.24 -14.42
N LEU A 108 7.92 7.13 -13.36
CA LEU A 108 7.44 6.74 -12.03
C LEU A 108 6.52 7.80 -11.42
N ILE A 109 6.68 9.08 -11.78
CA ILE A 109 5.78 10.15 -11.33
C ILE A 109 4.38 9.91 -11.87
N VAL A 110 4.26 9.59 -13.15
CA VAL A 110 2.97 9.29 -13.80
C VAL A 110 2.37 7.99 -13.25
N ILE A 111 3.17 6.92 -13.17
CA ILE A 111 2.74 5.63 -12.64
C ILE A 111 2.24 5.79 -11.19
N GLY A 112 2.99 6.48 -10.35
CA GLY A 112 2.63 6.71 -8.95
C GLY A 112 1.38 7.59 -8.81
N ALA A 113 1.21 8.62 -9.65
CA ALA A 113 0.00 9.43 -9.67
C ALA A 113 -1.25 8.58 -10.00
N ILE A 114 -1.17 7.69 -10.99
CA ILE A 114 -2.26 6.76 -11.30
C ILE A 114 -2.50 5.81 -10.13
N MET A 115 -1.45 5.27 -9.51
CA MET A 115 -1.55 4.39 -8.33
C MET A 115 -2.21 5.06 -7.14
N THR A 116 -2.08 6.39 -6.99
CA THR A 116 -2.76 7.11 -5.90
C THR A 116 -4.23 7.33 -6.18
N MET A 117 -4.62 7.53 -7.43
CA MET A 117 -5.96 7.97 -7.81
C MET A 117 -6.97 6.83 -7.91
N PHE A 118 -6.70 5.81 -8.74
CA PHE A 118 -7.72 4.81 -9.06
C PHE A 118 -8.19 3.99 -7.84
N PRO A 119 -7.35 3.65 -6.83
CA PRO A 119 -7.80 2.84 -5.72
C PRO A 119 -8.81 3.54 -4.81
N ILE A 120 -8.86 4.88 -4.84
CA ILE A 120 -9.81 5.66 -4.03
C ILE A 120 -11.24 5.28 -4.38
N PHE A 121 -11.56 5.25 -5.67
CA PHE A 121 -12.91 4.94 -6.14
C PHE A 121 -13.35 3.54 -5.71
N TYR A 122 -12.47 2.56 -5.86
CA TYR A 122 -12.76 1.19 -5.42
C TYR A 122 -12.86 1.08 -3.90
N ALA A 123 -12.00 1.75 -3.15
CA ALA A 123 -12.03 1.75 -1.69
C ALA A 123 -13.32 2.38 -1.13
N VAL A 124 -13.89 3.37 -1.82
CA VAL A 124 -15.14 4.02 -1.42
C VAL A 124 -16.34 3.07 -1.56
N ILE A 125 -16.43 2.32 -2.66
CA ILE A 125 -17.56 1.42 -2.92
C ILE A 125 -17.43 0.04 -2.26
N GLU A 126 -16.21 -0.38 -1.89
CA GLU A 126 -15.95 -1.69 -1.32
C GLU A 126 -16.58 -1.85 0.07
N ASN A 127 -17.19 -2.99 0.34
CA ASN A 127 -17.85 -3.28 1.60
C ASN A 127 -16.95 -4.04 2.59
N ASP A 128 -16.02 -4.86 2.11
CA ASP A 128 -15.06 -5.56 2.96
C ASP A 128 -13.97 -4.60 3.43
N LEU A 129 -13.91 -4.32 4.74
CA LEU A 129 -12.96 -3.35 5.31
C LEU A 129 -11.50 -3.78 5.18
N ARG A 130 -11.20 -5.08 5.11
CA ARG A 130 -9.84 -5.56 4.83
C ARG A 130 -9.46 -5.32 3.37
N ARG A 131 -10.42 -5.43 2.45
CA ARG A 131 -10.21 -5.10 1.04
C ARG A 131 -10.09 -3.59 0.83
N VAL A 132 -10.85 -2.77 1.56
CA VAL A 132 -10.65 -1.31 1.62
C VAL A 132 -9.22 -0.99 2.02
N LEU A 133 -8.67 -1.68 3.02
CA LEU A 133 -7.27 -1.51 3.43
C LEU A 133 -6.27 -1.93 2.33
N ALA A 134 -6.58 -2.94 1.53
CA ALA A 134 -5.74 -3.36 0.41
C ALA A 134 -5.71 -2.29 -0.71
N TYR A 135 -6.85 -1.72 -1.08
CA TYR A 135 -6.91 -0.57 -2.01
C TYR A 135 -6.17 0.65 -1.46
N SER A 136 -6.39 0.97 -0.19
CA SER A 136 -5.69 2.03 0.50
C SER A 136 -4.16 1.81 0.53
N LEU A 137 -3.69 0.56 0.59
CA LEU A 137 -2.26 0.25 0.53
C LEU A 137 -1.69 0.64 -0.84
N ASN A 138 -2.38 0.29 -1.93
CA ASN A 138 -1.93 0.65 -3.27
C ASN A 138 -1.89 2.18 -3.48
N ASN A 139 -2.88 2.90 -2.97
CA ASN A 139 -2.86 4.36 -2.95
C ASN A 139 -1.60 4.92 -2.25
N GLN A 140 -1.26 4.41 -1.07
CA GLN A 140 -0.09 4.87 -0.32
C GLN A 140 1.24 4.50 -1.00
N LEU A 141 1.30 3.36 -1.70
CA LEU A 141 2.46 3.01 -2.53
C LEU A 141 2.66 4.02 -3.65
N GLY A 142 1.57 4.54 -4.24
CA GLY A 142 1.64 5.58 -5.25
C GLY A 142 2.39 6.83 -4.77
N PHE A 143 2.18 7.29 -3.53
CA PHE A 143 2.96 8.38 -2.93
C PHE A 143 4.47 8.07 -2.92
N MET A 144 4.83 6.84 -2.52
CA MET A 144 6.22 6.41 -2.47
C MET A 144 6.84 6.35 -3.88
N VAL A 145 6.10 5.80 -4.85
CA VAL A 145 6.56 5.69 -6.24
C VAL A 145 6.75 7.07 -6.87
N VAL A 146 5.85 8.03 -6.61
CA VAL A 146 6.03 9.43 -7.04
C VAL A 146 7.31 10.02 -6.44
N GLY A 147 7.55 9.84 -5.14
CA GLY A 147 8.76 10.34 -4.49
C GLY A 147 10.04 9.74 -5.06
N VAL A 148 10.03 8.45 -5.43
CA VAL A 148 11.15 7.81 -6.16
C VAL A 148 11.32 8.43 -7.54
N GLY A 149 10.21 8.69 -8.24
CA GLY A 149 10.23 9.29 -9.57
C GLY A 149 10.82 10.71 -9.60
N VAL A 150 10.51 11.51 -8.59
CA VAL A 150 11.10 12.85 -8.41
C VAL A 150 12.61 12.75 -8.17
N GLY A 151 13.05 11.79 -7.34
CA GLY A 151 14.45 11.43 -7.19
C GLY A 151 15.33 12.44 -6.44
N THR A 152 14.80 13.59 -5.99
CA THR A 152 15.54 14.53 -5.17
C THR A 152 15.77 13.98 -3.76
N GLU A 153 16.75 14.49 -3.04
CA GLU A 153 17.06 14.07 -1.69
C GLU A 153 15.84 14.22 -0.76
N LEU A 154 15.11 15.32 -0.85
CA LEU A 154 13.89 15.55 -0.08
C LEU A 154 12.80 14.52 -0.41
N ALA A 155 12.61 14.20 -1.71
CA ALA A 155 11.65 13.23 -2.17
C ALA A 155 11.98 11.81 -1.70
N LEU A 156 13.25 11.41 -1.80
CA LEU A 156 13.73 10.09 -1.38
C LEU A 156 13.66 9.93 0.15
N ASN A 157 14.04 10.95 0.90
CA ASN A 157 13.91 10.97 2.36
C ASN A 157 12.43 10.91 2.77
N GLY A 158 11.56 11.66 2.08
CA GLY A 158 10.11 11.58 2.26
C GLY A 158 9.55 10.20 1.96
N THR A 159 10.03 9.55 0.89
CA THR A 159 9.65 8.19 0.52
C THR A 159 10.08 7.16 1.58
N ALA A 160 11.32 7.24 2.05
CA ALA A 160 11.83 6.35 3.10
C ALA A 160 11.05 6.53 4.41
N ALA A 161 10.82 7.77 4.83
CA ALA A 161 10.02 8.11 5.99
C ALA A 161 8.58 7.59 5.84
N HIS A 162 7.97 7.78 4.65
CA HIS A 162 6.61 7.30 4.37
C HIS A 162 6.52 5.78 4.37
N ALA A 163 7.50 5.08 3.80
CA ALA A 163 7.55 3.62 3.82
C ALA A 163 7.61 3.09 5.26
N PHE A 164 8.47 3.66 6.09
CA PHE A 164 8.62 3.26 7.50
C PHE A 164 7.35 3.51 8.30
N THR A 165 6.83 4.72 8.27
CA THR A 165 5.62 5.09 9.03
C THR A 165 4.39 4.33 8.54
N HIS A 166 4.29 4.10 7.22
CA HIS A 166 3.23 3.33 6.62
C HIS A 166 3.22 1.86 7.10
N ILE A 167 4.39 1.24 7.29
CA ILE A 167 4.47 -0.11 7.89
C ILE A 167 3.76 -0.11 9.25
N LEU A 168 4.03 0.86 10.10
CA LEU A 168 3.50 0.92 11.46
C LEU A 168 1.98 1.10 11.48
N TYR A 169 1.47 2.19 10.91
CA TYR A 169 0.03 2.46 11.00
C TYR A 169 -0.82 1.53 10.14
N LYS A 170 -0.27 1.02 9.03
CA LYS A 170 -1.01 0.07 8.19
C LYS A 170 -1.11 -1.30 8.84
N SER A 171 -0.05 -1.76 9.47
CA SER A 171 -0.07 -2.97 10.28
C SER A 171 -1.07 -2.86 11.43
N LEU A 172 -1.11 -1.71 12.10
CA LEU A 172 -2.08 -1.44 13.17
C LEU A 172 -3.53 -1.52 12.66
N LEU A 173 -3.82 -0.94 11.50
CA LEU A 173 -5.15 -1.02 10.89
C LEU A 173 -5.52 -2.46 10.48
N PHE A 174 -4.59 -3.22 9.89
CA PHE A 174 -4.83 -4.62 9.56
C PHE A 174 -4.97 -5.50 10.80
N MET A 175 -4.22 -5.24 11.88
CA MET A 175 -4.40 -5.92 13.16
C MET A 175 -5.76 -5.62 13.76
N SER A 176 -6.21 -4.36 13.73
CA SER A 176 -7.54 -3.97 14.23
C SER A 176 -8.66 -4.66 13.47
N MET A 177 -8.60 -4.66 12.13
CA MET A 177 -9.59 -5.38 11.32
C MET A 177 -9.44 -6.91 11.43
N GLY A 178 -8.25 -7.40 11.69
CA GLY A 178 -8.00 -8.81 12.02
C GLY A 178 -8.64 -9.22 13.33
N ALA A 179 -8.54 -8.41 14.37
CA ALA A 179 -9.21 -8.63 15.65
C ALA A 179 -10.73 -8.62 15.49
N VAL A 180 -11.28 -7.68 14.71
CA VAL A 180 -12.71 -7.65 14.38
C VAL A 180 -13.11 -8.95 13.69
N LEU A 181 -12.39 -9.37 12.63
CA LEU A 181 -12.68 -10.62 11.92
C LEU A 181 -12.63 -11.85 12.86
N LEU A 182 -11.62 -11.92 13.73
CA LEU A 182 -11.46 -13.05 14.66
C LEU A 182 -12.62 -13.15 15.64
N ARG A 183 -13.10 -12.00 16.11
CA ARG A 183 -14.14 -11.94 17.14
C ARG A 183 -15.57 -12.01 16.61
N THR A 184 -15.82 -11.48 15.42
CA THR A 184 -17.16 -11.36 14.84
C THR A 184 -17.40 -12.32 13.67
N GLY A 185 -16.37 -12.89 13.09
CA GLY A 185 -16.45 -13.75 11.89
C GLY A 185 -16.63 -12.98 10.57
N THR A 186 -16.75 -11.65 10.59
CA THR A 186 -16.97 -10.83 9.39
C THR A 186 -16.14 -9.55 9.42
N CYS A 187 -15.83 -9.00 8.24
CA CYS A 187 -15.24 -7.67 8.06
C CYS A 187 -16.07 -6.80 7.11
N LYS A 188 -17.31 -7.18 6.80
CA LYS A 188 -18.18 -6.36 5.96
C LYS A 188 -18.76 -5.21 6.76
N GLY A 189 -18.55 -3.98 6.28
CA GLY A 189 -19.03 -2.77 6.94
C GLY A 189 -20.55 -2.74 7.15
N SER A 190 -21.32 -3.35 6.23
CA SER A 190 -22.79 -3.46 6.34
C SER A 190 -23.28 -4.43 7.44
N GLU A 191 -22.41 -5.32 7.92
CA GLU A 191 -22.73 -6.33 8.93
C GLU A 191 -22.17 -5.95 10.33
N LEU A 192 -21.33 -4.91 10.41
CA LEU A 192 -20.67 -4.46 11.61
C LEU A 192 -21.34 -3.21 12.19
N GLY A 193 -20.91 -2.81 13.36
CA GLY A 193 -21.34 -1.60 14.05
C GLY A 193 -21.54 -1.82 15.55
N GLY A 194 -21.41 -0.75 16.33
CA GLY A 194 -21.59 -0.77 17.76
C GLY A 194 -20.47 -1.45 18.57
N LEU A 195 -19.39 -1.89 17.92
CA LEU A 195 -18.31 -2.64 18.58
C LEU A 195 -17.44 -1.78 19.54
N TYR A 196 -17.57 -0.46 19.51
CA TYR A 196 -16.80 0.40 20.43
C TYR A 196 -17.06 0.10 21.92
N LYS A 197 -18.25 -0.45 22.24
CA LYS A 197 -18.62 -0.84 23.61
C LYS A 197 -17.97 -2.15 24.05
N THR A 198 -17.79 -3.07 23.12
CA THR A 198 -17.32 -4.43 23.40
C THR A 198 -15.85 -4.64 23.01
N MET A 199 -15.28 -3.76 22.18
CA MET A 199 -13.89 -3.78 21.74
C MET A 199 -13.25 -2.39 21.87
N PRO A 200 -13.17 -1.78 23.06
CA PRO A 200 -12.72 -0.40 23.25
C PRO A 200 -11.24 -0.21 22.90
N TRP A 201 -10.38 -1.15 23.23
CA TRP A 201 -8.95 -1.08 22.93
C TRP A 201 -8.70 -1.16 21.43
N THR A 202 -9.31 -2.13 20.75
CA THR A 202 -9.23 -2.25 19.29
C THR A 202 -9.77 -1.00 18.60
N THR A 203 -10.85 -0.41 19.11
CA THR A 203 -11.40 0.86 18.61
C THR A 203 -10.38 1.99 18.74
N GLY A 204 -9.77 2.16 19.92
CA GLY A 204 -8.76 3.18 20.15
C GLY A 204 -7.56 3.03 19.22
N PHE A 205 -7.02 1.84 19.09
CA PHE A 205 -5.89 1.56 18.19
C PHE A 205 -6.26 1.78 16.72
N CYS A 206 -7.46 1.40 16.31
CA CYS A 206 -7.95 1.66 14.95
C CYS A 206 -8.03 3.16 14.65
N ILE A 207 -8.53 3.97 15.58
CA ILE A 207 -8.61 5.44 15.45
C ILE A 207 -7.20 6.04 15.31
N VAL A 208 -6.23 5.61 16.11
CA VAL A 208 -4.84 6.06 16.01
C VAL A 208 -4.25 5.75 14.63
N GLY A 209 -4.45 4.51 14.14
CA GLY A 209 -4.02 4.12 12.81
C GLY A 209 -4.72 4.91 11.69
N ALA A 210 -6.01 5.16 11.86
CA ALA A 210 -6.82 5.94 10.92
C ALA A 210 -6.41 7.42 10.87
N ALA A 211 -6.11 8.03 12.01
CA ALA A 211 -5.59 9.40 12.07
C ALA A 211 -4.21 9.50 11.40
N SER A 212 -3.34 8.53 11.63
CA SER A 212 -1.99 8.51 11.06
C SER A 212 -2.01 8.37 9.52
N ILE A 213 -2.80 7.44 8.97
CA ILE A 213 -2.92 7.25 7.52
C ILE A 213 -3.56 8.47 6.84
N SER A 214 -4.46 9.15 7.53
CA SER A 214 -5.17 10.34 7.06
C SER A 214 -4.30 11.60 7.00
N ALA A 215 -3.05 11.50 7.43
CA ALA A 215 -2.15 12.65 7.57
C ALA A 215 -2.72 13.73 8.52
N PHE A 216 -3.32 13.31 9.63
CA PHE A 216 -3.76 14.25 10.66
C PHE A 216 -2.53 14.93 11.27
N PRO A 217 -2.57 16.24 11.51
CA PRO A 217 -1.46 16.98 12.12
C PRO A 217 -0.94 16.28 13.39
N LEU A 218 0.38 16.33 13.62
CA LEU A 218 1.11 15.65 14.71
C LEU A 218 1.27 14.13 14.56
N PHE A 219 0.62 13.50 13.58
CA PHE A 219 0.84 12.08 13.27
C PHE A 219 1.91 11.89 12.18
N SER A 220 2.50 10.71 12.16
CA SER A 220 3.63 10.38 11.28
C SER A 220 3.31 10.50 9.78
N GLY A 221 2.09 10.15 9.39
CA GLY A 221 1.63 10.26 8.00
C GLY A 221 1.59 11.70 7.48
N PHE A 222 1.37 12.68 8.34
CA PHE A 222 1.42 14.10 7.99
C PHE A 222 2.83 14.52 7.55
N VAL A 223 3.83 14.21 8.37
CA VAL A 223 5.22 14.59 8.09
C VAL A 223 5.72 13.97 6.78
N SER A 224 5.56 12.67 6.63
CA SER A 224 6.09 11.95 5.47
C SER A 224 5.41 12.34 4.14
N LYS A 225 4.09 12.54 4.14
CA LYS A 225 3.39 13.03 2.95
C LYS A 225 3.75 14.47 2.61
N SER A 226 3.89 15.33 3.62
CA SER A 226 4.30 16.72 3.42
C SER A 226 5.67 16.84 2.77
N MET A 227 6.63 15.97 3.13
CA MET A 227 7.95 15.94 2.50
C MET A 227 7.86 15.64 0.98
N ILE A 228 7.07 14.65 0.59
CA ILE A 228 6.88 14.30 -0.83
C ILE A 228 6.16 15.42 -1.58
N LEU A 229 5.10 16.00 -0.99
CA LEU A 229 4.38 17.13 -1.58
C LEU A 229 5.26 18.37 -1.73
N SER A 230 6.10 18.67 -0.73
CA SER A 230 7.06 19.77 -0.81
C SER A 230 8.07 19.55 -1.92
N ALA A 231 8.60 18.34 -2.06
CA ALA A 231 9.52 18.01 -3.15
C ALA A 231 8.87 18.23 -4.52
N LEU A 232 7.62 17.78 -4.72
CA LEU A 232 6.87 18.01 -5.97
C LEU A 232 6.67 19.50 -6.25
N GLY A 233 6.37 20.31 -5.23
CA GLY A 233 6.20 21.75 -5.36
C GLY A 233 7.51 22.45 -5.74
N HIS A 234 8.64 22.07 -5.15
CA HIS A 234 9.95 22.62 -5.47
C HIS A 234 10.40 22.28 -6.90
N GLU A 235 10.08 21.08 -7.37
CA GLU A 235 10.41 20.66 -8.75
C GLU A 235 9.37 21.11 -9.78
N GLY A 236 8.34 21.85 -9.39
CA GLY A 236 7.33 22.39 -10.31
C GLY A 236 6.29 21.39 -10.83
N HIS A 237 6.19 20.19 -10.25
CA HIS A 237 5.21 19.17 -10.63
C HIS A 237 3.81 19.46 -10.05
N TRP A 238 3.26 20.64 -10.31
CA TRP A 238 2.02 21.13 -9.70
C TRP A 238 0.79 20.26 -10.01
N PHE A 239 0.71 19.68 -11.20
CA PHE A 239 -0.38 18.76 -11.54
C PHE A 239 -0.35 17.51 -10.65
N THR A 240 0.80 16.85 -10.55
CA THR A 240 0.96 15.68 -9.70
C THR A 240 0.79 16.02 -8.21
N TRP A 241 1.24 17.21 -7.81
CA TRP A 241 1.00 17.73 -6.45
C TRP A 241 -0.50 17.80 -6.13
N GLY A 242 -1.31 18.36 -7.04
CA GLY A 242 -2.76 18.43 -6.91
C GLY A 242 -3.42 17.04 -6.87
N VAL A 243 -2.96 16.10 -7.70
CA VAL A 243 -3.40 14.71 -7.71
C VAL A 243 -3.15 14.03 -6.35
N LEU A 244 -1.94 14.17 -5.80
CA LEU A 244 -1.59 13.59 -4.51
C LEU A 244 -2.37 14.22 -3.35
N LEU A 245 -2.61 15.51 -3.40
CA LEU A 245 -3.41 16.21 -2.39
C LEU A 245 -4.86 15.69 -2.40
N PHE A 246 -5.48 15.59 -3.57
CA PHE A 246 -6.81 15.00 -3.74
C PHE A 246 -6.84 13.55 -3.25
N ALA A 247 -5.84 12.76 -3.61
CA ALA A 247 -5.71 11.38 -3.17
C ALA A 247 -5.60 11.27 -1.65
N SER A 248 -4.89 12.19 -0.99
CA SER A 248 -4.79 12.24 0.47
C SER A 248 -6.15 12.52 1.13
N ALA A 249 -6.96 13.41 0.56
CA ALA A 249 -8.32 13.66 1.00
C ALA A 249 -9.20 12.41 0.85
N GLY A 250 -9.06 11.68 -0.27
CA GLY A 250 -9.72 10.38 -0.47
C GLY A 250 -9.37 9.35 0.60
N VAL A 251 -8.10 9.29 1.00
CA VAL A 251 -7.64 8.40 2.09
C VAL A 251 -8.30 8.76 3.42
N PHE A 252 -8.42 10.03 3.73
CA PHE A 252 -9.14 10.48 4.92
C PHE A 252 -10.57 9.92 4.93
N HIS A 253 -11.27 9.98 3.80
CA HIS A 253 -12.63 9.45 3.69
C HIS A 253 -12.68 7.93 3.88
N HIS A 254 -11.96 7.15 3.06
CA HIS A 254 -12.13 5.69 3.05
C HIS A 254 -11.34 4.94 4.15
N SER A 255 -10.24 5.48 4.64
CA SER A 255 -9.45 4.83 5.70
C SER A 255 -9.56 5.56 7.04
N GLY A 256 -9.65 6.89 7.02
CA GLY A 256 -9.75 7.70 8.22
C GLY A 256 -11.14 7.64 8.86
N ILE A 257 -12.20 7.73 8.07
CA ILE A 257 -13.58 7.77 8.57
C ILE A 257 -14.26 6.42 8.37
N LYS A 258 -14.32 5.90 7.14
CA LYS A 258 -15.12 4.73 6.79
C LYS A 258 -14.79 3.50 7.65
N ILE A 259 -13.49 3.18 7.85
CA ILE A 259 -13.09 1.99 8.58
C ILE A 259 -13.50 2.06 10.06
N PRO A 260 -13.11 3.10 10.85
CA PRO A 260 -13.54 3.19 12.23
C PRO A 260 -15.06 3.30 12.36
N TYR A 261 -15.70 4.10 11.51
CA TYR A 261 -17.14 4.34 11.60
C TYR A 261 -17.94 3.04 11.40
N PHE A 262 -17.75 2.32 10.28
CA PHE A 262 -18.54 1.13 10.00
C PHE A 262 -18.19 -0.05 10.90
N ALA A 263 -16.93 -0.19 11.33
CA ALA A 263 -16.57 -1.26 12.23
C ALA A 263 -17.10 -1.04 13.66
N PHE A 264 -17.02 0.18 14.17
CA PHE A 264 -17.21 0.43 15.60
C PHE A 264 -18.39 1.32 15.96
N PHE A 265 -18.75 2.30 15.13
CA PHE A 265 -19.72 3.36 15.49
C PHE A 265 -21.03 3.34 14.71
N ALA A 266 -21.11 2.61 13.59
CA ALA A 266 -22.35 2.48 12.83
C ALA A 266 -23.47 1.80 13.63
N HIS A 267 -24.62 1.57 13.02
CA HIS A 267 -25.77 0.95 13.66
C HIS A 267 -25.38 -0.32 14.41
N ASP A 268 -25.95 -0.50 15.59
CA ASP A 268 -25.75 -1.71 16.37
C ASP A 268 -26.28 -2.92 15.60
N SER A 269 -25.37 -3.71 15.05
CA SER A 269 -25.68 -4.91 14.28
C SER A 269 -26.15 -6.10 15.13
N GLY A 270 -26.17 -5.95 16.45
CA GLY A 270 -26.45 -7.04 17.37
C GLY A 270 -25.29 -8.04 17.55
N ILE A 271 -24.22 -7.92 16.78
CA ILE A 271 -23.02 -8.73 16.95
C ILE A 271 -22.31 -8.29 18.24
N ARG A 272 -22.15 -9.21 19.17
CA ARG A 272 -21.49 -8.98 20.45
C ARG A 272 -20.19 -9.77 20.52
N SER A 273 -19.11 -9.10 20.89
CA SER A 273 -17.86 -9.73 21.24
C SER A 273 -17.18 -8.90 22.31
N GLN A 274 -16.53 -9.54 23.26
CA GLN A 274 -15.73 -8.87 24.30
C GLN A 274 -14.25 -9.08 24.04
N GLU A 275 -13.46 -8.06 24.30
CA GLU A 275 -11.98 -8.14 24.34
C GLU A 275 -11.50 -8.90 25.56
#